data_c766068e50eca86942b4b2031c3179b0
#
_entry.id   c766068e50eca86942b4b2031c3179b0
#
_cell.length_a   1.000
_cell.length_b   1.000
_cell.length_c   1.000
_cell.angle_alpha   90.00
_cell.angle_beta   90.00
_cell.angle_gamma   90.00
#
_symmetry.space_group_name_H-M   'P 1'
#
loop_
_entity.id
_entity.type
_entity.pdbx_description
1 polymer ?
#
loop_
_entity_poly.entity_id
_entity_poly.type
_entity_poly.pdbx_seq_one_letter_code
_entity_poly.pdbx_strand_id
1 'polypeptide(L)'
;MRKLRTIEMNRLTLEEFKEAEKLPLIVVLDDVRSLYNVGSVFRSCDAFRVEAVYLCGITATPPNAEIHKTALGGEDSVDWEYFKTTEEAVEKLKQKGYFVYSIEQVEGSTKLQNLPEAHAKLFSQDASTPNGYAVI
;
A
#
# COMPACT_ATOMS: atom_id res chain seq x y z
N MET A 1 27.20 -10.37 7.20
CA MET A 1 25.99 -10.45 6.39
C MET A 1 26.31 -10.08 4.94
N ARG A 2 25.89 -10.88 4.01
CA ARG A 2 26.04 -10.54 2.61
C ARG A 2 25.13 -9.37 2.27
N LYS A 3 25.72 -8.31 1.73
CA LYS A 3 24.95 -7.18 1.24
C LYS A 3 24.34 -7.54 -0.10
N LEU A 4 23.03 -7.56 -0.19
CA LEU A 4 22.36 -7.79 -1.46
C LEU A 4 22.66 -6.62 -2.40
N ARG A 5 23.02 -6.96 -3.62
CA ARG A 5 23.21 -5.95 -4.64
C ARG A 5 21.87 -5.37 -5.03
N THR A 6 21.84 -4.10 -5.36
CA THR A 6 20.63 -3.45 -5.84
C THR A 6 19.99 -4.22 -6.98
N ILE A 7 20.83 -4.76 -7.87
CA ILE A 7 20.38 -5.55 -9.01
C ILE A 7 19.68 -6.83 -8.58
N GLU A 8 20.12 -7.47 -7.50
CA GLU A 8 19.49 -8.68 -6.97
C GLU A 8 18.16 -8.35 -6.30
N MET A 9 18.10 -7.23 -5.59
CA MET A 9 16.89 -6.82 -4.87
C MET A 9 15.77 -6.39 -5.81
N ASN A 10 16.10 -5.77 -6.93
CA ASN A 10 15.14 -5.16 -7.83
C ASN A 10 14.88 -5.98 -9.11
N ARG A 11 15.40 -7.21 -9.18
CA ARG A 11 15.34 -8.01 -10.39
C ARG A 11 14.48 -9.26 -10.29
N LEU A 12 13.51 -9.25 -9.39
CA LEU A 12 12.49 -10.29 -9.43
C LEU A 12 11.70 -10.12 -10.74
N THR A 13 11.45 -11.21 -11.43
CA THR A 13 10.53 -11.21 -12.56
C THR A 13 9.12 -10.94 -12.03
N LEU A 14 8.20 -10.55 -12.92
CA LEU A 14 6.81 -10.36 -12.53
C LEU A 14 6.23 -11.61 -11.87
N GLU A 15 6.54 -12.77 -12.41
CA GLU A 15 6.08 -14.05 -11.86
C GLU A 15 6.67 -14.31 -10.47
N GLU A 16 7.98 -14.12 -10.32
CA GLU A 16 8.64 -14.28 -9.04
C GLU A 16 8.09 -13.32 -8.00
N PHE A 17 7.84 -12.07 -8.39
CA PHE A 17 7.25 -11.07 -7.49
C PHE A 17 5.87 -11.51 -7.01
N LYS A 18 5.03 -11.99 -7.92
CA LYS A 18 3.68 -12.41 -7.58
C LYS A 18 3.64 -13.68 -6.72
N GLU A 19 4.63 -14.54 -6.87
CA GLU A 19 4.79 -15.75 -6.06
C GLU A 19 5.49 -15.49 -4.73
N ALA A 20 6.28 -14.40 -4.64
CA ALA A 20 6.99 -14.07 -3.43
C ALA A 20 6.02 -13.72 -2.29
N GLU A 21 6.45 -13.98 -1.07
CA GLU A 21 5.69 -13.56 0.11
C GLU A 21 5.59 -12.05 0.15
N LYS A 22 4.38 -11.54 0.24
CA LYS A 22 4.11 -10.11 0.29
C LYS A 22 3.85 -9.65 1.70
N LEU A 23 4.15 -8.39 1.97
CA LEU A 23 3.72 -7.78 3.22
C LEU A 23 2.20 -7.69 3.24
N PRO A 24 1.56 -8.04 4.37
CA PRO A 24 0.11 -7.90 4.50
C PRO A 24 -0.28 -6.44 4.72
N LEU A 25 0.08 -5.61 3.76
CA LEU A 25 -0.15 -4.18 3.78
C LEU A 25 -0.80 -3.75 2.47
N ILE A 26 -1.88 -2.99 2.56
CA ILE A 26 -2.55 -2.41 1.40
C ILE A 26 -2.47 -0.89 1.52
N VAL A 27 -2.05 -0.25 0.45
CA VAL A 27 -2.01 1.21 0.39
C VAL A 27 -3.27 1.69 -0.34
N VAL A 28 -3.99 2.60 0.28
CA VAL A 28 -5.24 3.15 -0.27
C VAL A 28 -4.99 4.59 -0.69
N LEU A 29 -5.25 4.90 -1.96
CA LEU A 29 -5.13 6.24 -2.50
C LEU A 29 -6.51 6.86 -2.62
N ASP A 30 -6.80 7.80 -1.72
CA ASP A 30 -8.09 8.48 -1.60
C ASP A 30 -8.08 9.77 -2.41
N ASP A 31 -8.74 9.75 -3.56
CA ASP A 31 -8.87 10.92 -4.45
C ASP A 31 -7.52 11.61 -4.74
N VAL A 32 -6.51 10.82 -5.07
CA VAL A 32 -5.19 11.33 -5.41
C VAL A 32 -5.20 11.83 -6.86
N ARG A 33 -5.02 13.13 -7.04
CA ARG A 33 -5.07 13.77 -8.35
C ARG A 33 -3.77 13.66 -9.15
N SER A 34 -2.65 13.61 -8.46
CA SER A 34 -1.32 13.63 -9.08
C SER A 34 -0.99 12.27 -9.69
N LEU A 35 -0.87 12.21 -11.00
CA LEU A 35 -0.41 11.01 -11.71
C LEU A 35 1.02 10.65 -11.32
N TYR A 36 1.85 11.67 -11.07
CA TYR A 36 3.20 11.47 -10.57
C TYR A 36 3.20 10.73 -9.23
N ASN A 37 2.35 11.18 -8.31
CA ASN A 37 2.27 10.57 -6.98
C ASN A 37 1.72 9.14 -7.03
N VAL A 38 0.75 8.87 -7.88
CA VAL A 38 0.23 7.51 -8.08
C VAL A 38 1.35 6.59 -8.54
N GLY A 39 2.12 7.01 -9.55
CA GLY A 39 3.25 6.23 -10.02
C GLY A 39 4.31 6.01 -8.96
N SER A 40 4.64 7.04 -8.18
CA SER A 40 5.62 6.93 -7.09
C SER A 40 5.16 5.93 -6.03
N VAL A 41 3.88 5.89 -5.73
CA VAL A 41 3.33 4.92 -4.78
C VAL A 41 3.49 3.50 -5.32
N PHE A 42 3.18 3.26 -6.59
CA PHE A 42 3.38 1.94 -7.19
C PHE A 42 4.84 1.51 -7.12
N ARG A 43 5.75 2.42 -7.39
CA ARG A 43 7.18 2.11 -7.32
C ARG A 43 7.60 1.73 -5.90
N SER A 44 7.17 2.47 -4.90
CA SER A 44 7.47 2.18 -3.50
C SER A 44 6.84 0.85 -3.06
N CYS A 45 5.60 0.60 -3.46
CA CYS A 45 4.91 -0.65 -3.14
C CYS A 45 5.59 -1.85 -3.78
N ASP A 46 6.12 -1.70 -4.98
CA ASP A 46 6.92 -2.72 -5.64
C ASP A 46 8.19 -3.02 -4.82
N ALA A 47 8.92 -1.98 -4.41
CA ALA A 47 10.16 -2.13 -3.66
C ALA A 47 9.94 -2.83 -2.31
N PHE A 48 8.82 -2.59 -1.65
CA PHE A 48 8.52 -3.16 -0.33
C PHE A 48 7.64 -4.41 -0.40
N ARG A 49 7.30 -4.88 -1.58
CA ARG A 49 6.42 -6.05 -1.79
C ARG A 49 5.09 -5.92 -1.07
N VAL A 50 4.50 -4.76 -1.18
CA VAL A 50 3.17 -4.49 -0.62
C VAL A 50 2.12 -5.36 -1.32
N GLU A 51 1.15 -5.83 -0.58
CA GLU A 51 0.13 -6.75 -1.09
C GLU A 51 -0.65 -6.17 -2.26
N ALA A 52 -1.15 -4.94 -2.13
CA ALA A 52 -1.94 -4.29 -3.17
C ALA A 52 -2.03 -2.79 -2.96
N VAL A 53 -2.46 -2.09 -4.01
CA VAL A 53 -2.82 -0.68 -3.98
C VAL A 53 -4.30 -0.58 -4.33
N TYR A 54 -5.07 0.11 -3.51
CA TYR A 54 -6.48 0.41 -3.78
C TYR A 54 -6.59 1.86 -4.27
N LEU A 55 -7.14 2.03 -5.46
CA LEU A 55 -7.27 3.33 -6.11
C LEU A 55 -8.73 3.77 -6.02
N CYS A 56 -8.99 4.88 -5.36
CA CYS A 56 -10.35 5.29 -5.00
C CYS A 56 -10.73 6.65 -5.59
N GLY A 57 -11.98 6.76 -6.00
CA GLY A 57 -12.56 8.01 -6.47
C GLY A 57 -11.93 8.52 -7.76
N ILE A 58 -11.39 9.73 -7.72
CA ILE A 58 -10.77 10.36 -8.89
C ILE A 58 -9.36 9.84 -9.18
N THR A 59 -8.79 9.01 -8.33
CA THR A 59 -7.45 8.44 -8.54
C THR A 59 -7.41 7.69 -9.86
N ALA A 60 -6.46 8.05 -10.71
CA ALA A 60 -6.31 7.39 -12.02
C ALA A 60 -5.79 5.97 -11.86
N THR A 61 -6.11 5.14 -12.83
CA THR A 61 -5.72 3.73 -12.83
C THR A 61 -4.78 3.42 -13.99
N PRO A 62 -3.87 2.44 -13.85
CA PRO A 62 -3.12 1.93 -14.98
C PRO A 62 -4.07 1.27 -16.01
N PRO A 63 -3.69 1.21 -17.30
CA PRO A 63 -2.47 1.76 -17.84
C PRO A 63 -2.56 3.27 -18.08
N ASN A 64 -1.48 3.97 -17.77
CA ASN A 64 -1.40 5.43 -17.97
C ASN A 64 0.07 5.80 -18.15
N ALA A 65 0.38 6.53 -19.22
CA ALA A 65 1.76 6.89 -19.56
C ALA A 65 2.43 7.76 -18.48
N GLU A 66 1.68 8.67 -17.87
CA GLU A 66 2.22 9.54 -16.82
C GLU A 66 2.48 8.78 -15.52
N ILE A 67 1.61 7.85 -15.17
CA ILE A 67 1.83 6.95 -14.04
C ILE A 67 3.07 6.10 -14.30
N HIS A 68 3.20 5.56 -15.50
CA HIS A 68 4.33 4.70 -15.87
C HIS A 68 5.68 5.39 -15.71
N LYS A 69 5.76 6.69 -15.96
CA LYS A 69 7.01 7.45 -15.84
C LYS A 69 7.64 7.37 -14.45
N THR A 70 6.83 7.31 -13.41
CA THR A 70 7.32 7.23 -12.03
C THR A 70 7.17 5.84 -11.43
N ALA A 71 6.22 5.05 -11.90
CA ALA A 71 6.00 3.69 -11.42
C ALA A 71 7.08 2.72 -11.90
N LEU A 72 7.65 2.96 -13.08
CA LEU A 72 8.77 2.18 -13.65
C LEU A 72 8.52 0.67 -13.63
N GLY A 73 7.32 0.25 -14.02
CA GLY A 73 6.92 -1.16 -14.03
C GLY A 73 6.24 -1.63 -12.75
N GLY A 74 6.25 -0.84 -11.68
CA GLY A 74 5.59 -1.21 -10.43
C GLY A 74 4.08 -1.43 -10.61
N GLU A 75 3.46 -0.71 -11.54
CA GLU A 75 2.04 -0.87 -11.87
C GLU A 75 1.70 -2.24 -12.45
N ASP A 76 2.70 -2.94 -13.00
CA ASP A 76 2.52 -4.28 -13.53
C ASP A 76 2.83 -5.36 -12.49
N SER A 77 3.70 -5.06 -11.53
CA SER A 77 4.14 -5.99 -10.49
C SER A 77 3.21 -6.03 -9.30
N VAL A 78 2.71 -4.87 -8.88
CA VAL A 78 1.87 -4.75 -7.70
C VAL A 78 0.39 -4.90 -8.10
N ASP A 79 -0.33 -5.74 -7.39
CA ASP A 79 -1.76 -5.88 -7.60
C ASP A 79 -2.47 -4.58 -7.20
N TRP A 80 -3.50 -4.23 -7.94
CA TRP A 80 -4.30 -3.05 -7.63
C TRP A 80 -5.77 -3.29 -7.94
N GLU A 81 -6.61 -2.51 -7.29
CA GLU A 81 -8.04 -2.56 -7.49
C GLU A 81 -8.61 -1.15 -7.41
N TYR A 82 -9.60 -0.86 -8.25
CA TYR A 82 -10.28 0.43 -8.24
C TYR A 82 -11.58 0.35 -7.45
N PHE A 83 -11.84 1.38 -6.66
CA PHE A 83 -13.10 1.56 -5.94
C PHE A 83 -13.66 2.94 -6.25
N LYS A 84 -14.95 2.98 -6.47
CA LYS A 84 -15.63 4.23 -6.78
C LYS A 84 -15.54 5.24 -5.62
N THR A 85 -15.55 4.73 -4.39
CA THR A 85 -15.39 5.54 -3.18
C THR A 85 -14.39 4.89 -2.23
N THR A 86 -13.76 5.71 -1.39
CA THR A 86 -12.84 5.20 -0.36
C THR A 86 -13.59 4.38 0.67
N GLU A 87 -14.83 4.71 0.96
CA GLU A 87 -15.68 3.96 1.88
C GLU A 87 -15.86 2.50 1.43
N GLU A 88 -16.02 2.27 0.14
CA GLU A 88 -16.11 0.90 -0.41
C GLU A 88 -14.82 0.13 -0.17
N ALA A 89 -13.68 0.77 -0.38
CA ALA A 89 -12.37 0.16 -0.13
C ALA A 89 -12.19 -0.19 1.34
N VAL A 90 -12.54 0.72 2.23
CA VAL A 90 -12.45 0.51 3.68
C VAL A 90 -13.36 -0.64 4.11
N GLU A 91 -14.56 -0.72 3.58
CA GLU A 91 -15.49 -1.79 3.88
C GLU A 91 -14.92 -3.15 3.50
N LYS A 92 -14.33 -3.25 2.31
CA LYS A 92 -13.68 -4.48 1.86
C LYS A 92 -12.53 -4.86 2.78
N LEU A 93 -11.72 -3.89 3.21
CA LEU A 93 -10.60 -4.12 4.12
C LEU A 93 -11.06 -4.64 5.47
N LYS A 94 -12.15 -4.08 5.99
CA LYS A 94 -12.74 -4.54 7.25
C LYS A 94 -13.25 -5.99 7.12
N GLN A 95 -13.87 -6.31 6.00
CA GLN A 95 -14.33 -7.68 5.74
C GLN A 95 -13.17 -8.66 5.66
N LYS A 96 -12.01 -8.21 5.21
CA LYS A 96 -10.78 -9.03 5.19
C LYS A 96 -10.13 -9.15 6.56
N GLY A 97 -10.60 -8.43 7.54
CA GLY A 97 -10.00 -8.41 8.87
C GLY A 97 -8.75 -7.54 8.96
N TYR A 98 -8.64 -6.51 8.10
CA TYR A 98 -7.50 -5.60 8.09
C TYR A 98 -7.77 -4.40 8.98
N PHE A 99 -6.73 -3.95 9.66
CA PHE A 99 -6.78 -2.72 10.43
C PHE A 99 -6.38 -1.55 9.53
N VAL A 100 -7.20 -0.50 9.53
CA VAL A 100 -7.02 0.65 8.63
C VAL A 100 -6.48 1.85 9.39
N TYR A 101 -5.35 2.37 8.94
CA TYR A 101 -4.78 3.63 9.42
C TYR A 101 -5.05 4.73 8.40
N SER A 102 -5.35 5.92 8.89
CA SER A 102 -5.44 7.11 8.05
C SER A 102 -4.25 8.03 8.35
N ILE A 103 -3.49 8.38 7.32
CA ILE A 103 -2.33 9.25 7.46
C ILE A 103 -2.75 10.68 7.09
N GLU A 104 -3.00 11.48 8.11
CA GLU A 104 -3.37 12.88 7.94
C GLU A 104 -2.58 13.75 8.91
N GLN A 105 -2.22 14.95 8.46
CA GLN A 105 -1.56 15.92 9.31
C GLN A 105 -2.59 16.80 9.99
N VAL A 106 -3.28 16.24 10.97
CA VAL A 106 -4.22 16.99 11.81
C VAL A 106 -3.79 16.89 13.26
N GLU A 107 -4.25 17.84 14.06
CA GLU A 107 -3.97 17.83 15.50
C GLU A 107 -4.52 16.54 16.12
N GLY A 108 -3.70 15.87 16.92
CA GLY A 108 -4.07 14.60 17.54
C GLY A 108 -3.77 13.36 16.72
N SER A 109 -3.32 13.52 15.48
CA SER A 109 -2.93 12.37 14.66
C SER A 109 -1.66 11.71 15.18
N THR A 110 -1.60 10.38 15.09
CA THR A 110 -0.39 9.63 15.39
C THR A 110 0.64 9.88 14.29
N LYS A 111 1.85 10.25 14.68
CA LYS A 111 2.94 10.37 13.73
C LYS A 111 3.31 8.99 13.18
N LEU A 112 3.74 8.93 11.92
CA LEU A 112 4.05 7.67 11.27
C LEU A 112 5.09 6.86 12.04
N GLN A 113 6.13 7.49 12.58
CA GLN A 113 7.14 6.81 13.36
C GLN A 113 6.60 6.22 14.68
N ASN A 114 5.45 6.67 15.14
CA ASN A 114 4.83 6.19 16.38
C ASN A 114 3.75 5.14 16.13
N LEU A 115 3.48 4.78 14.87
CA LEU A 115 2.45 3.80 14.53
C LEU A 115 2.65 2.45 15.21
N PRO A 116 3.87 1.86 15.25
CA PRO A 116 4.04 0.57 15.91
C PRO A 116 3.64 0.59 17.38
N GLU A 117 3.98 1.64 18.11
CA GLU A 117 3.63 1.78 19.52
C GLU A 117 2.13 1.99 19.71
N ALA A 118 1.55 2.87 18.91
CA ALA A 118 0.11 3.15 18.95
C ALA A 118 -0.69 1.89 18.63
N HIS A 119 -0.24 1.12 17.64
CA HIS A 119 -0.87 -0.13 17.25
C HIS A 119 -0.78 -1.16 18.37
N ALA A 120 0.40 -1.36 18.94
CA ALA A 120 0.61 -2.31 20.02
C ALA A 120 -0.27 -1.96 21.24
N LYS A 121 -0.36 -0.68 21.57
CA LYS A 121 -1.19 -0.21 22.66
C LYS A 121 -2.68 -0.46 22.40
N LEU A 122 -3.12 -0.22 21.18
CA LEU A 122 -4.51 -0.45 20.78
C LEU A 122 -4.88 -1.93 20.88
N PHE A 123 -4.05 -2.82 20.35
CA PHE A 123 -4.33 -4.25 20.31
C PHE A 123 -3.97 -5.01 21.58
N SER A 124 -3.27 -4.39 22.51
CA SER A 124 -3.08 -4.98 23.84
C SER A 124 -4.38 -5.06 24.63
N GLN A 125 -5.36 -4.22 24.28
CA GLN A 125 -6.67 -4.20 24.91
C GLN A 125 -7.69 -5.09 24.20
N ASP A 126 -7.40 -5.46 22.98
CA ASP A 126 -8.23 -6.34 22.15
C ASP A 126 -7.40 -7.59 21.82
N ALA A 127 -7.94 -8.76 22.14
CA ALA A 127 -7.23 -10.02 21.94
C ALA A 127 -7.08 -10.40 20.46
N SER A 128 -7.77 -9.74 19.54
CA SER A 128 -7.71 -10.08 18.12
C SER A 128 -6.53 -9.42 17.40
N THR A 129 -5.81 -10.22 16.63
CA THR A 129 -4.74 -9.73 15.75
C THR A 129 -5.31 -9.56 14.34
N PRO A 130 -5.09 -8.42 13.68
CA PRO A 130 -5.60 -8.24 12.32
C PRO A 130 -4.87 -9.13 11.33
N ASN A 131 -5.55 -9.49 10.25
CA ASN A 131 -4.97 -10.27 9.15
C ASN A 131 -3.95 -9.46 8.34
N GLY A 132 -4.04 -8.15 8.40
CA GLY A 132 -3.14 -7.25 7.71
C GLY A 132 -3.46 -5.82 8.07
N TYR A 133 -2.78 -4.90 7.40
CA TYR A 133 -2.90 -3.47 7.65
C TYR A 133 -3.17 -2.73 6.36
N ALA A 134 -3.85 -1.61 6.46
CA ALA A 134 -4.04 -0.70 5.35
C ALA A 134 -3.74 0.72 5.79
N VAL A 135 -3.15 1.51 4.89
CA VAL A 135 -2.87 2.94 5.10
C VAL A 135 -3.54 3.75 4.00
N ILE A 136 -4.23 4.79 4.41
CA ILE A 136 -4.90 5.72 3.49
C ILE A 136 -4.08 6.99 3.35
#